data_748af64f44e9309450fca887467f64a3
#
_entry.id   748af64f44e9309450fca887467f64a3
#
_cell.length_a   1.000
_cell.length_b   1.000
_cell.length_c   1.000
_cell.angle_alpha   90.00
_cell.angle_beta   90.00
_cell.angle_gamma   90.00
#
_symmetry.space_group_name_H-M   'P 1'
#
loop_
_entity.id
_entity.type
_entity.pdbx_description
1 polymer ?
#
loop_
_entity_poly.entity_id
_entity_poly.type
_entity_poly.pdbx_seq_one_letter_code
_entity_poly.pdbx_strand_id
1 'polypeptide(L)'
;MRRAEILPRGWRDLQNLDRNLQKRILDALDRYAQQGLGDVKRLQGRPEEYRLRVGKWRVFFHLDDPAVIAVFRIDNRGEAY
;
A
#
# COMPACT_ATOMS: atom_id res chain seq x y z
N MET A 1 0.22 14.84 -8.26
CA MET A 1 -0.24 13.52 -8.68
C MET A 1 0.91 12.54 -8.57
N ARG A 2 0.65 11.38 -7.97
CA ARG A 2 1.66 10.35 -7.76
C ARG A 2 1.32 9.13 -8.60
N ARG A 3 2.30 8.25 -8.76
CA ARG A 3 2.05 6.95 -9.38
C ARG A 3 2.42 5.86 -8.39
N ALA A 4 1.75 4.70 -8.50
CA ALA A 4 2.05 3.55 -7.67
C ALA A 4 2.97 2.60 -8.43
N GLU A 5 4.02 2.16 -7.77
CA GLU A 5 4.90 1.11 -8.26
C GLU A 5 4.85 -0.02 -7.26
N ILE A 6 4.68 -1.25 -7.74
CA ILE A 6 4.67 -2.40 -6.86
C ILE A 6 6.00 -3.11 -6.98
N LEU A 7 6.78 -3.08 -5.90
CA LEU A 7 8.10 -3.69 -5.88
C LEU A 7 7.97 -5.21 -5.87
N PRO A 8 9.04 -5.95 -6.18
CA PRO A 8 8.94 -7.41 -6.34
C PRO A 8 8.28 -8.15 -5.18
N ARG A 9 8.59 -7.80 -3.94
CA ARG A 9 7.97 -8.45 -2.81
C ARG A 9 6.50 -8.10 -2.68
N GLY A 10 6.16 -6.82 -2.86
CA GLY A 10 4.76 -6.38 -2.84
C GLY A 10 3.96 -7.06 -3.93
N TRP A 11 4.56 -7.22 -5.10
CA TRP A 11 3.92 -7.90 -6.21
C TRP A 11 3.64 -9.37 -5.88
N ARG A 12 4.61 -10.03 -5.25
CA ARG A 12 4.44 -11.42 -4.82
C ARG A 12 3.28 -11.53 -3.83
N ASP A 13 3.24 -10.63 -2.84
CA ASP A 13 2.15 -10.63 -1.87
C ASP A 13 0.80 -10.43 -2.56
N LEU A 14 0.73 -9.50 -3.51
CA LEU A 14 -0.49 -9.21 -4.23
C LEU A 14 -0.99 -10.41 -5.03
N GLN A 15 -0.07 -11.12 -5.68
CA GLN A 15 -0.42 -12.28 -6.48
C GLN A 15 -0.99 -13.43 -5.66
N ASN A 16 -0.71 -13.48 -4.38
CA ASN A 16 -1.25 -14.51 -3.49
C ASN A 16 -2.67 -14.22 -3.02
N LEU A 17 -3.23 -13.08 -3.39
CA LEU A 17 -4.58 -12.70 -2.99
C LEU A 17 -5.57 -13.07 -4.09
N ASP A 18 -6.84 -13.25 -3.69
CA ASP A 18 -7.86 -13.50 -4.72
C ASP A 18 -8.04 -12.27 -5.59
N ARG A 19 -8.67 -12.47 -6.74
CA ARG A 19 -8.76 -11.44 -7.77
C ARG A 19 -9.55 -10.22 -7.31
N ASN A 20 -10.63 -10.42 -6.56
CA ASN A 20 -11.44 -9.32 -6.06
C ASN A 20 -10.65 -8.45 -5.10
N LEU A 21 -9.87 -9.07 -4.23
CA LEU A 21 -9.06 -8.33 -3.26
C LEU A 21 -7.92 -7.60 -3.95
N GLN A 22 -7.29 -8.24 -4.95
CA GLN A 22 -6.28 -7.56 -5.76
C GLN A 22 -6.84 -6.28 -6.35
N LYS A 23 -8.04 -6.37 -6.93
CA LYS A 23 -8.67 -5.20 -7.55
C LYS A 23 -8.96 -4.12 -6.51
N ARG A 24 -9.47 -4.50 -5.34
CA ARG A 24 -9.76 -3.52 -4.29
C ARG A 24 -8.49 -2.78 -3.85
N ILE A 25 -7.40 -3.51 -3.71
CA ILE A 25 -6.13 -2.91 -3.29
C ILE A 25 -5.59 -1.98 -4.38
N LEU A 26 -5.62 -2.42 -5.63
CA LEU A 26 -5.14 -1.59 -6.73
C LEU A 26 -5.99 -0.32 -6.90
N ASP A 27 -7.31 -0.45 -6.76
CA ASP A 27 -8.20 0.71 -6.83
C ASP A 27 -7.92 1.68 -5.68
N ALA A 28 -7.67 1.17 -4.48
CA ALA A 28 -7.36 2.02 -3.34
C ALA A 28 -6.03 2.73 -3.52
N LEU A 29 -5.03 2.06 -4.05
CA LEU A 29 -3.74 2.67 -4.36
C LEU A 29 -3.89 3.77 -5.41
N ASP A 30 -4.68 3.50 -6.44
CA ASP A 30 -4.91 4.48 -7.49
C ASP A 30 -5.61 5.72 -6.95
N ARG A 31 -6.62 5.52 -6.11
CA ARG A 31 -7.33 6.64 -5.49
C ARG A 31 -6.38 7.50 -4.66
N TYR A 32 -5.54 6.85 -3.88
CA TYR A 32 -4.58 7.59 -3.06
C TYR A 32 -3.56 8.30 -3.94
N ALA A 33 -3.09 7.65 -5.00
CA ALA A 33 -2.10 8.25 -5.89
C ALA A 33 -2.67 9.46 -6.63
N GLN A 34 -3.92 9.38 -7.08
CA GLN A 34 -4.52 10.44 -7.88
C GLN A 34 -5.14 11.55 -7.05
N GLN A 35 -5.73 11.22 -5.92
CA GLN A 35 -6.55 12.16 -5.16
C GLN A 35 -6.07 12.38 -3.73
N GLY A 36 -5.12 11.59 -3.24
CA GLY A 36 -4.69 11.68 -1.85
C GLY A 36 -5.70 11.14 -0.85
N LEU A 37 -6.68 10.37 -1.31
CA LEU A 37 -7.73 9.84 -0.45
C LEU A 37 -7.41 8.41 -0.03
N GLY A 38 -7.54 8.11 1.25
CA GLY A 38 -7.30 6.78 1.78
C GLY A 38 -6.92 6.83 3.25
N ASP A 39 -7.00 5.69 3.91
CA ASP A 39 -6.61 5.57 5.31
C ASP A 39 -5.10 5.28 5.36
N VAL A 40 -4.31 6.34 5.36
CA VAL A 40 -2.85 6.26 5.32
C VAL A 40 -2.27 6.79 6.60
N LYS A 41 -1.34 6.02 7.19
CA LYS A 41 -0.58 6.46 8.34
C LYS A 41 0.90 6.23 8.12
N ARG A 42 1.71 7.15 8.64
CA ARG A 42 3.15 7.02 8.67
C ARG A 42 3.54 6.02 9.73
N LEU A 43 4.50 5.15 9.43
CA LEU A 43 4.97 4.17 10.38
C LEU A 43 5.91 4.83 11.39
N GLN A 44 5.69 4.53 12.66
CA GLN A 44 6.47 5.10 13.73
C GLN A 44 7.90 4.58 13.69
N GLY A 45 8.87 5.49 13.80
CA GLY A 45 10.27 5.12 13.77
C GLY A 45 10.82 4.82 12.38
N ARG A 46 10.01 5.03 11.34
CA ARG A 46 10.42 4.75 9.96
C ARG A 46 9.98 5.91 9.08
N PRO A 47 10.83 6.92 8.93
CA PRO A 47 10.39 8.22 8.40
C PRO A 47 9.78 8.18 7.02
N GLU A 48 10.21 7.30 6.13
CA GLU A 48 9.69 7.31 4.77
C GLU A 48 8.76 6.14 4.49
N GLU A 49 8.27 5.47 5.53
CA GLU A 49 7.40 4.31 5.36
C GLU A 49 6.00 4.60 5.86
N TYR A 50 5.01 4.16 5.09
CA TYR A 50 3.61 4.40 5.35
C TYR A 50 2.81 3.13 5.13
N ARG A 51 1.57 3.11 5.65
CA ARG A 51 0.64 2.04 5.35
C ARG A 51 -0.68 2.61 4.88
N LEU A 52 -1.25 1.98 3.86
CA LEU A 52 -2.60 2.22 3.40
C LEU A 52 -3.47 1.05 3.82
N ARG A 53 -4.54 1.32 4.55
CA ARG A 53 -5.44 0.27 5.02
C ARG A 53 -6.56 0.06 4.01
N VAL A 54 -6.78 -1.22 3.65
CA VAL A 54 -7.86 -1.61 2.75
C VAL A 54 -8.60 -2.77 3.43
N GLY A 55 -9.70 -2.47 4.12
CA GLY A 55 -10.37 -3.46 4.94
C GLY A 55 -9.48 -3.96 6.04
N LYS A 56 -9.24 -5.27 6.08
CA LYS A 56 -8.34 -5.90 7.04
C LYS A 56 -6.89 -5.90 6.55
N TRP A 57 -6.65 -5.45 5.33
CA TRP A 57 -5.34 -5.54 4.72
C TRP A 57 -4.58 -4.26 4.87
N ARG A 58 -3.26 -4.36 4.94
CA ARG A 58 -2.36 -3.22 5.01
C ARG A 58 -1.38 -3.27 3.87
N VAL A 59 -1.27 -2.16 3.16
CA VAL A 59 -0.38 -2.01 2.03
C VAL A 59 0.73 -1.07 2.46
N PHE A 60 1.94 -1.59 2.58
CA PHE A 60 3.10 -0.82 3.05
C PHE A 60 3.86 -0.25 1.87
N PHE A 61 4.22 1.01 1.95
CA PHE A 61 4.92 1.67 0.86
C PHE A 61 5.91 2.70 1.36
N HIS A 62 6.89 3.00 0.51
CA HIS A 62 7.87 4.06 0.73
C HIS A 62 7.49 5.29 -0.06
N LEU A 63 7.87 6.47 0.46
CA LEU A 63 7.76 7.73 -0.27
C LEU A 63 9.13 8.42 -0.32
N ASP A 64 10.18 7.67 -0.66
CA ASP A 64 11.50 8.26 -0.84
C ASP A 64 11.47 9.29 -1.97
N ASP A 65 10.77 8.96 -3.05
CA ASP A 65 10.44 9.91 -4.10
C ASP A 65 8.99 10.34 -3.88
N PRO A 66 8.72 11.62 -3.63
CA PRO A 66 7.34 12.04 -3.35
C PRO A 66 6.36 11.78 -4.50
N ALA A 67 6.84 11.56 -5.71
CA ALA A 67 5.98 11.27 -6.84
C ALA A 67 5.65 9.79 -6.98
N VAL A 68 6.28 8.91 -6.18
CA VAL A 68 6.16 7.46 -6.35
C VAL A 68 5.77 6.79 -5.04
N ILE A 69 4.65 6.08 -5.07
CA ILE A 69 4.23 5.22 -3.97
C ILE A 69 4.81 3.84 -4.25
N ALA A 70 5.92 3.51 -3.59
CA ALA A 70 6.63 2.25 -3.85
C ALA A 70 6.18 1.19 -2.86
N VAL A 71 5.29 0.31 -3.29
CA VAL A 71 4.68 -0.72 -2.44
C VAL A 71 5.68 -1.87 -2.25
N PHE A 72 6.04 -2.15 -1.00
CA PHE A 72 7.01 -3.19 -0.73
C PHE A 72 6.44 -4.39 0.02
N ARG A 73 5.21 -4.30 0.51
CA ARG A 73 4.63 -5.39 1.28
C ARG A 73 3.14 -5.23 1.40
N ILE A 74 2.40 -6.34 1.41
CA ILE A 74 0.96 -6.36 1.65
C ILE A 74 0.67 -7.51 2.61
N ASP A 75 -0.01 -7.23 3.73
CA ASP A 75 -0.43 -8.29 4.64
C ASP A 75 -1.71 -7.90 5.38
N ASN A 76 -2.28 -8.87 6.13
CA ASN A 76 -3.51 -8.61 6.88
C ASN A 76 -3.32 -8.91 8.37
N ARG A 77 -2.22 -8.51 8.92
CA ARG A 77 -1.83 -8.81 10.29
C ARG A 77 -2.41 -7.81 11.29
N GLY A 78 -3.73 -7.68 11.29
CA GLY A 78 -4.37 -6.70 12.14
C GLY A 78 -4.06 -6.86 13.61
N GLU A 79 -3.97 -8.09 14.07
CA GLU A 79 -3.72 -8.40 15.48
C GLU A 79 -2.26 -8.28 15.87
N ALA A 80 -1.38 -7.98 14.95
CA ALA A 80 0.04 -7.91 15.22
C ALA A 80 0.44 -6.67 16.02
N TYR A 81 -0.47 -5.77 16.21
CA TYR A 81 -0.20 -4.52 16.91
C TYR A 81 -1.12 -4.27 18.04
#